data_a0cac5a2cb943a1413f58ad06d17039f
#
_entry.id   a0cac5a2cb943a1413f58ad06d17039f
#
_cell.length_a   1.000
_cell.length_b   1.000
_cell.length_c   1.000
_cell.angle_alpha   90.00
_cell.angle_beta   90.00
_cell.angle_gamma   90.00
#
_symmetry.space_group_name_H-M   'P 1'
#
loop_
_entity.id
_entity.type
_entity.pdbx_description
1 polymer ?
#
loop_
_entity_poly.entity_id
_entity_poly.type
_entity_poly.pdbx_seq_one_letter_code
_entity_poly.pdbx_strand_id
1 'polypeptide(L)'
;NDACTAFARGEAAMYPIGSYAIPQIKSVNPDMNIGSFTFPANDSEADNVLNSGIDLQFSVLKESKNKEAAYEVLRFLYEDETIQIYLDDQGGIACKEGDFELAPELEDMRSYIEEGRMADFHDHHYPSEMSVDAMVQTYLLDDSENALDTFLKRFDTDWQRYNRDLIRKMQDYQEKQK
;
A
#
# COMPACT_ATOMS: atom_id res chain seq x y z
N ASN A 1 -2.22 -16.54 10.44
CA ASN A 1 -2.23 -16.31 9.03
C ASN A 1 -1.40 -17.38 8.33
N ASP A 2 -2.06 -18.33 7.66
CA ASP A 2 -1.46 -19.57 7.17
C ASP A 2 -0.33 -19.33 6.16
N ALA A 3 -0.47 -18.33 5.28
CA ALA A 3 0.52 -18.02 4.27
C ALA A 3 1.83 -17.45 4.88
N CYS A 4 1.75 -16.57 5.89
CA CYS A 4 2.93 -16.10 6.61
C CYS A 4 3.63 -17.27 7.32
N THR A 5 2.87 -18.19 7.89
CA THR A 5 3.39 -19.38 8.55
C THR A 5 4.08 -20.33 7.57
N ALA A 6 3.48 -20.56 6.41
CA ALA A 6 4.06 -21.37 5.33
C ALA A 6 5.39 -20.77 4.82
N PHE A 7 5.40 -19.45 4.56
CA PHE A 7 6.62 -18.74 4.16
C PHE A 7 7.71 -18.83 5.25
N ALA A 8 7.36 -18.58 6.52
CA ALA A 8 8.28 -18.64 7.64
C ALA A 8 8.91 -20.05 7.83
N ARG A 9 8.21 -21.10 7.39
CA ARG A 9 8.71 -22.49 7.38
C ARG A 9 9.56 -22.84 6.15
N GLY A 10 9.72 -21.90 5.22
CA GLY A 10 10.50 -22.11 4.00
C GLY A 10 9.74 -22.89 2.91
N GLU A 11 8.41 -22.94 2.96
CA GLU A 11 7.58 -23.62 1.95
C GLU A 11 7.52 -22.82 0.63
N ALA A 12 7.92 -21.54 0.64
CA ALA A 12 8.06 -20.70 -0.54
C ALA A 12 9.34 -19.86 -0.47
N ALA A 13 9.97 -19.62 -1.62
CA ALA A 13 11.16 -18.78 -1.73
C ALA A 13 10.83 -17.28 -1.76
N MET A 14 9.63 -16.91 -2.21
CA MET A 14 9.14 -15.54 -2.33
C MET A 14 7.68 -15.46 -1.91
N TYR A 15 7.31 -14.34 -1.32
CA TYR A 15 5.94 -14.09 -0.89
C TYR A 15 5.57 -12.63 -1.18
N PRO A 16 4.68 -12.36 -2.16
CA PRO A 16 4.20 -11.01 -2.44
C PRO A 16 3.20 -10.59 -1.36
N ILE A 17 3.63 -9.67 -0.50
CA ILE A 17 2.84 -9.18 0.64
C ILE A 17 3.33 -7.79 1.04
N GLY A 18 2.56 -7.06 1.81
CA GLY A 18 2.99 -5.81 2.43
C GLY A 18 3.93 -6.03 3.62
N SER A 19 4.74 -5.03 3.93
CA SER A 19 5.74 -5.07 5.02
C SER A 19 5.15 -5.39 6.40
N TYR A 20 3.88 -5.10 6.63
CA TYR A 20 3.15 -5.46 7.85
C TYR A 20 3.15 -6.98 8.17
N ALA A 21 3.50 -7.83 7.19
CA ALA A 21 3.62 -9.27 7.40
C ALA A 21 4.95 -9.67 8.06
N ILE A 22 5.97 -8.82 8.04
CA ILE A 22 7.30 -9.10 8.61
C ILE A 22 7.19 -9.51 10.09
N PRO A 23 6.51 -8.77 10.98
CA PRO A 23 6.36 -9.18 12.38
C PRO A 23 5.67 -10.54 12.53
N GLN A 24 4.68 -10.85 11.69
CA GLN A 24 3.98 -12.14 11.71
C GLN A 24 4.89 -13.29 11.28
N ILE A 25 5.73 -13.09 10.26
CA ILE A 25 6.70 -14.08 9.81
C ILE A 25 7.75 -14.31 10.90
N LYS A 26 8.30 -13.24 11.48
CA LYS A 26 9.27 -13.30 12.57
C LYS A 26 8.72 -13.91 13.85
N SER A 27 7.44 -13.81 14.11
CA SER A 27 6.81 -14.50 15.26
C SER A 27 6.85 -16.03 15.15
N VAL A 28 6.92 -16.55 13.92
CA VAL A 28 7.02 -18.00 13.65
C VAL A 28 8.48 -18.44 13.52
N ASN A 29 9.31 -17.63 12.87
CA ASN A 29 10.74 -17.91 12.68
C ASN A 29 11.56 -16.62 12.90
N PRO A 30 11.96 -16.34 14.15
CA PRO A 30 12.69 -15.12 14.51
C PRO A 30 14.03 -14.95 13.77
N ASP A 31 14.69 -16.06 13.46
CA ASP A 31 16.01 -16.07 12.82
C ASP A 31 15.95 -16.06 11.29
N MET A 32 14.75 -16.00 10.70
CA MET A 32 14.62 -15.98 9.25
C MET A 32 15.25 -14.72 8.66
N ASN A 33 16.19 -14.90 7.75
CA ASN A 33 16.77 -13.81 6.97
C ASN A 33 15.81 -13.47 5.81
N ILE A 34 15.28 -12.26 5.83
CA ILE A 34 14.31 -11.75 4.84
C ILE A 34 14.96 -10.58 4.11
N GLY A 35 15.01 -10.65 2.79
CA GLY A 35 15.27 -9.52 1.91
C GLY A 35 13.98 -9.05 1.26
N SER A 36 13.92 -7.79 0.87
CA SER A 36 12.75 -7.20 0.23
C SER A 36 13.09 -6.64 -1.15
N PHE A 37 12.15 -6.71 -2.07
CA PHE A 37 12.25 -6.06 -3.37
C PHE A 37 10.86 -5.62 -3.83
N THR A 38 10.83 -4.58 -4.68
CA THR A 38 9.58 -4.11 -5.27
C THR A 38 9.02 -5.14 -6.24
N PHE A 39 7.70 -5.28 -6.32
CA PHE A 39 7.08 -6.13 -7.32
C PHE A 39 7.39 -5.59 -8.72
N PRO A 40 8.06 -6.36 -9.60
CA PRO A 40 8.44 -5.89 -10.92
C PRO A 40 7.21 -5.73 -11.82
N ALA A 41 6.95 -4.50 -12.26
CA ALA A 41 5.83 -4.21 -13.15
C ALA A 41 6.14 -4.57 -14.61
N ASN A 42 7.42 -4.50 -15.00
CA ASN A 42 7.93 -4.83 -16.34
C ASN A 42 9.45 -5.06 -16.29
N ASP A 43 10.10 -5.20 -17.44
CA ASP A 43 11.55 -5.45 -17.56
C ASP A 43 12.42 -4.17 -17.44
N SER A 44 11.81 -3.01 -17.21
CA SER A 44 12.52 -1.73 -17.05
C SER A 44 12.75 -1.44 -15.57
N GLU A 45 13.98 -1.34 -15.14
CA GLU A 45 14.34 -0.95 -13.77
C GLU A 45 13.82 0.45 -13.42
N ALA A 46 13.77 1.36 -14.40
CA ALA A 46 13.29 2.72 -14.20
C ALA A 46 11.79 2.79 -13.85
N ASP A 47 11.03 1.78 -14.24
CA ASP A 47 9.59 1.71 -13.98
C ASP A 47 9.27 0.97 -12.67
N ASN A 48 10.28 0.41 -12.02
CA ASN A 48 10.12 -0.20 -10.71
C ASN A 48 10.00 0.87 -9.64
N VAL A 49 8.88 0.87 -8.96
CA VAL A 49 8.56 1.80 -7.87
C VAL A 49 8.14 1.03 -6.63
N LEU A 50 8.40 1.61 -5.46
CA LEU A 50 7.89 1.10 -4.21
C LEU A 50 6.41 1.51 -4.08
N ASN A 51 5.53 0.53 -4.01
CA ASN A 51 4.12 0.77 -3.73
C ASN A 51 3.96 1.07 -2.24
N SER A 52 3.73 2.33 -1.89
CA SER A 52 3.63 2.81 -0.51
C SER A 52 2.79 4.07 -0.46
N GLY A 53 1.90 4.14 0.50
CA GLY A 53 0.99 5.26 0.68
C GLY A 53 0.52 5.36 2.13
N ILE A 54 -0.50 6.19 2.36
CA ILE A 54 -1.11 6.35 3.68
C ILE A 54 -1.97 5.12 3.97
N ASP A 55 -1.52 4.28 4.90
CA ASP A 55 -2.24 3.08 5.32
C ASP A 55 -3.14 3.37 6.52
N LEU A 56 -2.59 3.93 7.60
CA LEU A 56 -3.31 4.24 8.82
C LEU A 56 -3.59 5.75 8.96
N GLN A 57 -4.84 6.11 9.17
CA GLN A 57 -5.27 7.49 9.33
C GLN A 57 -6.05 7.67 10.62
N PHE A 58 -5.80 8.79 11.30
CA PHE A 58 -6.56 9.22 12.47
C PHE A 58 -7.35 10.48 12.15
N SER A 59 -8.63 10.48 12.51
CA SER A 59 -9.51 11.62 12.28
C SER A 59 -10.23 12.02 13.55
N VAL A 60 -10.29 13.33 13.80
CA VAL A 60 -11.09 13.89 14.90
C VAL A 60 -12.47 14.27 14.39
N LEU A 61 -13.51 13.70 14.94
CA LEU A 61 -14.88 13.98 14.53
C LEU A 61 -15.22 15.47 14.72
N LYS A 62 -15.81 16.09 13.70
CA LYS A 62 -16.19 17.50 13.73
C LYS A 62 -17.06 17.87 14.92
N GLU A 63 -17.98 17.00 15.31
CA GLU A 63 -18.93 17.20 16.40
C GLU A 63 -18.43 16.68 17.77
N SER A 64 -17.18 16.24 17.87
CA SER A 64 -16.58 15.84 19.15
C SER A 64 -16.58 17.01 20.14
N LYS A 65 -16.98 16.74 21.37
CA LYS A 65 -16.90 17.71 22.48
C LYS A 65 -15.51 17.73 23.14
N ASN A 66 -14.62 16.79 22.78
CA ASN A 66 -13.30 16.60 23.38
C ASN A 66 -12.16 16.78 22.35
N LYS A 67 -12.30 17.75 21.43
CA LYS A 67 -11.34 17.93 20.34
C LYS A 67 -9.93 18.22 20.83
N GLU A 68 -9.78 19.06 21.85
CA GLU A 68 -8.47 19.41 22.41
C GLU A 68 -7.77 18.16 22.95
N ALA A 69 -8.49 17.33 23.72
CA ALA A 69 -7.92 16.07 24.21
C ALA A 69 -7.55 15.11 23.04
N ALA A 70 -8.38 15.07 21.99
CA ALA A 70 -8.06 14.26 20.81
C ALA A 70 -6.81 14.79 20.07
N TYR A 71 -6.63 16.09 19.98
CA TYR A 71 -5.42 16.69 19.40
C TYR A 71 -4.18 16.44 20.25
N GLU A 72 -4.29 16.41 21.60
CA GLU A 72 -3.16 16.01 22.45
C GLU A 72 -2.73 14.57 22.18
N VAL A 73 -3.69 13.64 22.01
CA VAL A 73 -3.38 12.25 21.62
C VAL A 73 -2.70 12.21 20.25
N LEU A 74 -3.19 12.98 19.27
CA LEU A 74 -2.55 13.03 17.96
C LEU A 74 -1.14 13.61 18.02
N ARG A 75 -0.90 14.64 18.83
CA ARG A 75 0.45 15.19 19.02
C ARG A 75 1.41 14.15 19.60
N PHE A 76 0.96 13.40 20.62
CA PHE A 76 1.73 12.31 21.20
C PHE A 76 2.05 11.22 20.17
N LEU A 77 1.07 10.82 19.35
CA LEU A 77 1.29 9.84 18.28
C LEU A 77 2.26 10.34 17.19
N TYR A 78 2.45 11.66 17.08
CA TYR A 78 3.36 12.31 16.13
C TYR A 78 4.73 12.66 16.70
N GLU A 79 5.02 12.29 17.95
CA GLU A 79 6.36 12.37 18.54
C GLU A 79 7.28 11.34 17.87
N ASP A 80 8.53 11.71 17.61
CA ASP A 80 9.47 10.87 16.86
C ASP A 80 9.67 9.52 17.52
N GLU A 81 9.79 9.47 18.84
CA GLU A 81 9.91 8.24 19.61
C GLU A 81 8.68 7.33 19.44
N THR A 82 7.48 7.90 19.44
CA THR A 82 6.24 7.14 19.26
C THR A 82 6.13 6.60 17.83
N ILE A 83 6.51 7.41 16.84
CA ILE A 83 6.54 6.96 15.43
C ILE A 83 7.54 5.83 15.29
N GLN A 84 8.76 5.93 15.84
CA GLN A 84 9.76 4.88 15.73
C GLN A 84 9.27 3.55 16.35
N ILE A 85 8.67 3.60 17.54
CA ILE A 85 8.07 2.41 18.18
C ILE A 85 7.05 1.75 17.25
N TYR A 86 6.21 2.55 16.57
CA TYR A 86 5.22 2.03 15.62
C TYR A 86 5.89 1.39 14.39
N LEU A 87 6.94 2.04 13.84
CA LEU A 87 7.67 1.52 12.69
C LEU A 87 8.37 0.20 13.00
N ASP A 88 8.97 0.08 14.18
CA ASP A 88 9.64 -1.15 14.65
C ASP A 88 8.65 -2.30 14.81
N ASP A 89 7.42 -2.00 15.28
CA ASP A 89 6.38 -3.02 15.49
C ASP A 89 5.69 -3.43 14.18
N GLN A 90 5.48 -2.50 13.25
CA GLN A 90 4.70 -2.74 12.04
C GLN A 90 5.53 -2.93 10.75
N GLY A 91 6.84 -2.69 10.80
CA GLY A 91 7.69 -2.74 9.59
C GLY A 91 7.29 -1.69 8.56
N GLY A 92 6.96 -0.50 9.01
CA GLY A 92 6.46 0.59 8.18
C GLY A 92 7.54 1.55 7.67
N ILE A 93 7.09 2.56 6.92
CA ILE A 93 7.88 3.71 6.49
C ILE A 93 7.30 4.95 7.17
N ALA A 94 8.17 5.84 7.68
CA ALA A 94 7.72 7.02 8.40
C ALA A 94 6.87 7.96 7.50
N CYS A 95 5.77 8.45 8.05
CA CYS A 95 4.89 9.44 7.41
C CYS A 95 5.34 10.89 7.64
N LYS A 96 6.47 11.10 8.30
CA LYS A 96 7.04 12.37 8.70
C LYS A 96 8.51 12.42 8.31
N GLU A 97 8.98 13.57 7.86
CA GLU A 97 10.41 13.80 7.67
C GLU A 97 11.14 13.75 9.04
N GLY A 98 12.25 13.04 9.09
CA GLY A 98 13.03 12.84 10.31
C GLY A 98 14.07 11.74 10.11
N ASP A 99 14.88 11.54 11.13
CA ASP A 99 15.92 10.50 11.17
C ASP A 99 15.33 9.21 11.79
N PHE A 100 14.54 8.51 11.00
CA PHE A 100 13.88 7.26 11.40
C PHE A 100 14.66 6.06 10.91
N GLU A 101 14.78 5.06 11.77
CA GLU A 101 15.37 3.77 11.40
C GLU A 101 14.37 2.94 10.59
N LEU A 102 14.86 2.36 9.51
CA LEU A 102 14.11 1.41 8.70
C LEU A 102 14.34 -0.01 9.25
N ALA A 103 13.28 -0.83 9.26
CA ALA A 103 13.44 -2.23 9.65
C ALA A 103 14.50 -2.91 8.76
N PRO A 104 15.39 -3.76 9.33
CA PRO A 104 16.47 -4.41 8.55
C PRO A 104 15.98 -5.15 7.31
N GLU A 105 14.79 -5.73 7.37
CA GLU A 105 14.14 -6.44 6.26
C GLU A 105 13.71 -5.53 5.11
N LEU A 106 13.65 -4.22 5.35
CA LEU A 106 13.28 -3.19 4.37
C LEU A 106 14.48 -2.38 3.88
N GLU A 107 15.69 -2.69 4.32
CA GLU A 107 16.89 -1.91 3.97
C GLU A 107 17.11 -1.84 2.46
N ASP A 108 16.77 -2.91 1.72
CA ASP A 108 16.83 -2.95 0.26
C ASP A 108 15.88 -1.94 -0.42
N MET A 109 14.91 -1.41 0.34
CA MET A 109 13.96 -0.40 -0.15
C MET A 109 14.44 1.04 0.06
N ARG A 110 15.52 1.26 0.81
CA ARG A 110 16.01 2.60 1.17
C ARG A 110 16.23 3.50 -0.05
N SER A 111 16.84 2.98 -1.09
CA SER A 111 17.09 3.78 -2.31
C SER A 111 15.81 4.28 -2.98
N TYR A 112 14.74 3.47 -2.96
CA TYR A 112 13.45 3.88 -3.50
C TYR A 112 12.83 5.03 -2.70
N ILE A 113 12.99 4.99 -1.37
CA ILE A 113 12.48 6.03 -0.46
C ILE A 113 13.28 7.33 -0.66
N GLU A 114 14.61 7.26 -0.63
CA GLU A 114 15.50 8.42 -0.76
C GLU A 114 15.41 9.10 -2.13
N GLU A 115 15.21 8.34 -3.19
CA GLU A 115 15.04 8.84 -4.55
C GLU A 115 13.60 9.27 -4.87
N GLY A 116 12.67 9.08 -3.95
CA GLY A 116 11.25 9.37 -4.15
C GLY A 116 10.59 8.48 -5.22
N ARG A 117 11.15 7.30 -5.50
CA ARG A 117 10.59 6.30 -6.42
C ARG A 117 9.48 5.50 -5.76
N MET A 118 8.42 6.21 -5.37
CA MET A 118 7.25 5.64 -4.70
C MET A 118 5.97 5.96 -5.45
N ALA A 119 5.02 5.06 -5.39
CA ALA A 119 3.66 5.25 -5.91
C ALA A 119 2.65 4.91 -4.81
N ASP A 120 1.58 5.70 -4.75
CA ASP A 120 0.48 5.47 -3.81
C ASP A 120 -0.24 4.14 -4.09
N PHE A 121 -0.92 3.62 -3.09
CA PHE A 121 -1.72 2.41 -3.23
C PHE A 121 -2.80 2.58 -4.29
N HIS A 122 -2.88 1.64 -5.21
CA HIS A 122 -3.81 1.70 -6.34
C HIS A 122 -5.27 1.69 -5.89
N ASP A 123 -5.58 1.00 -4.81
CA ASP A 123 -6.92 0.90 -4.24
C ASP A 123 -7.46 2.24 -3.71
N HIS A 124 -6.59 3.19 -3.34
CA HIS A 124 -6.99 4.55 -3.01
C HIS A 124 -7.62 5.31 -4.20
N HIS A 125 -7.38 4.85 -5.41
CA HIS A 125 -7.87 5.44 -6.65
C HIS A 125 -9.04 4.70 -7.27
N TYR A 126 -9.49 3.61 -6.65
CA TYR A 126 -10.66 2.89 -7.13
C TYR A 126 -11.96 3.60 -6.70
N PRO A 127 -12.92 3.73 -7.61
CA PRO A 127 -14.25 4.17 -7.23
C PRO A 127 -14.85 3.23 -6.16
N SER A 128 -15.51 3.81 -5.16
CA SER A 128 -16.12 3.03 -4.06
C SER A 128 -17.18 2.02 -4.54
N GLU A 129 -17.72 2.21 -5.72
CA GLU A 129 -18.68 1.33 -6.38
C GLU A 129 -18.04 0.12 -7.06
N MET A 130 -16.71 0.11 -7.21
CA MET A 130 -15.96 -1.01 -7.78
C MET A 130 -15.47 -1.93 -6.68
N SER A 131 -15.99 -3.16 -6.66
CA SER A 131 -15.42 -4.24 -5.85
C SER A 131 -14.33 -4.95 -6.64
N VAL A 132 -13.12 -4.37 -6.65
CA VAL A 132 -11.99 -4.89 -7.44
C VAL A 132 -11.61 -6.30 -7.00
N ASP A 133 -11.65 -6.57 -5.69
CA ASP A 133 -11.39 -7.91 -5.14
C ASP A 133 -12.34 -8.97 -5.73
N ALA A 134 -13.64 -8.65 -5.79
CA ALA A 134 -14.63 -9.56 -6.39
C ALA A 134 -14.45 -9.73 -7.90
N MET A 135 -13.98 -8.67 -8.58
CA MET A 135 -13.67 -8.74 -10.01
C MET A 135 -12.46 -9.66 -10.27
N VAL A 136 -11.40 -9.52 -9.45
CA VAL A 136 -10.20 -10.37 -9.52
C VAL A 136 -10.56 -11.82 -9.18
N GLN A 137 -11.34 -12.06 -8.12
CA GLN A 137 -11.80 -13.41 -7.79
C GLN A 137 -12.61 -14.04 -8.93
N THR A 138 -13.48 -13.27 -9.57
CA THR A 138 -14.26 -13.76 -10.73
C THR A 138 -13.33 -14.15 -11.88
N TYR A 139 -12.32 -13.33 -12.17
CA TYR A 139 -11.31 -13.61 -13.19
C TYR A 139 -10.52 -14.89 -12.88
N LEU A 140 -10.06 -15.05 -11.63
CA LEU A 140 -9.28 -16.22 -11.20
C LEU A 140 -10.08 -17.54 -11.26
N LEU A 141 -11.42 -17.47 -11.27
CA LEU A 141 -12.31 -18.63 -11.37
C LEU A 141 -12.85 -18.85 -12.79
N ASP A 142 -12.46 -18.02 -13.75
CA ASP A 142 -12.91 -18.08 -15.14
C ASP A 142 -11.85 -18.80 -16.00
N ASP A 143 -12.12 -20.06 -16.35
CA ASP A 143 -11.23 -20.91 -17.17
C ASP A 143 -11.37 -20.64 -18.69
N SER A 144 -12.13 -19.62 -19.11
CA SER A 144 -12.29 -19.31 -20.54
C SER A 144 -11.04 -18.70 -21.16
N GLU A 145 -10.79 -18.99 -22.44
CA GLU A 145 -9.61 -18.47 -23.18
C GLU A 145 -9.53 -16.92 -23.21
N ASN A 146 -10.68 -16.26 -23.09
CA ASN A 146 -10.78 -14.79 -23.13
C ASN A 146 -11.05 -14.15 -21.75
N ALA A 147 -10.81 -14.88 -20.65
CA ALA A 147 -11.04 -14.40 -19.29
C ALA A 147 -10.31 -13.09 -18.99
N LEU A 148 -9.03 -12.99 -19.37
CA LEU A 148 -8.22 -11.78 -19.15
C LEU A 148 -8.78 -10.57 -19.91
N ASP A 149 -9.08 -10.73 -21.20
CA ASP A 149 -9.62 -9.65 -22.02
C ASP A 149 -10.98 -9.16 -21.49
N THR A 150 -11.81 -10.10 -21.05
CA THR A 150 -13.11 -9.81 -20.45
C THR A 150 -12.96 -9.04 -19.14
N PHE A 151 -12.04 -9.47 -18.29
CA PHE A 151 -11.72 -8.78 -17.03
C PHE A 151 -11.22 -7.36 -17.28
N LEU A 152 -10.21 -7.18 -18.12
CA LEU A 152 -9.61 -5.88 -18.41
C LEU A 152 -10.63 -4.90 -19.01
N LYS A 153 -11.45 -5.37 -19.96
CA LYS A 153 -12.50 -4.56 -20.58
C LYS A 153 -13.57 -4.14 -19.57
N ARG A 154 -13.96 -5.04 -18.69
CA ARG A 154 -14.93 -4.73 -17.62
C ARG A 154 -14.35 -3.74 -16.63
N PHE A 155 -13.10 -3.95 -16.20
CA PHE A 155 -12.39 -3.08 -15.27
C PHE A 155 -12.34 -1.64 -15.81
N ASP A 156 -11.83 -1.47 -17.04
CA ASP A 156 -11.73 -0.17 -17.69
C ASP A 156 -13.10 0.51 -17.84
N THR A 157 -14.11 -0.25 -18.29
CA THR A 157 -15.48 0.27 -18.46
C THR A 157 -16.09 0.75 -17.15
N ASP A 158 -15.95 -0.02 -16.07
CA ASP A 158 -16.51 0.34 -14.76
C ASP A 158 -15.73 1.49 -14.14
N TRP A 159 -14.40 1.49 -14.26
CA TRP A 159 -13.56 2.59 -13.78
C TRP A 159 -13.90 3.92 -14.46
N GLN A 160 -14.03 3.96 -15.78
CA GLN A 160 -14.42 5.15 -16.53
C GLN A 160 -15.86 5.59 -16.19
N ARG A 161 -16.77 4.65 -16.04
CA ARG A 161 -18.18 4.92 -15.70
C ARG A 161 -18.30 5.62 -14.35
N TYR A 162 -17.64 5.10 -13.33
CA TYR A 162 -17.75 5.61 -11.96
C TYR A 162 -16.89 6.85 -11.72
N ASN A 163 -15.78 7.01 -12.44
CA ASN A 163 -14.94 8.21 -12.39
C ASN A 163 -15.31 9.30 -13.39
N ARG A 164 -16.40 9.16 -14.14
CA ARG A 164 -16.76 10.11 -15.23
C ARG A 164 -16.72 11.57 -14.82
N ASP A 165 -17.26 11.91 -13.65
CA ASP A 165 -17.30 13.30 -13.17
C ASP A 165 -15.93 13.81 -12.73
N LEU A 166 -15.10 12.94 -12.15
CA LEU A 166 -13.70 13.24 -11.80
C LEU A 166 -12.88 13.47 -13.08
N ILE A 167 -12.97 12.58 -14.05
CA ILE A 167 -12.29 12.69 -15.35
C ILE A 167 -12.63 14.02 -16.00
N ARG A 168 -13.92 14.39 -16.07
CA ARG A 168 -14.35 15.68 -16.63
C ARG A 168 -13.74 16.87 -15.90
N LYS A 169 -13.75 16.86 -14.55
CA LYS A 169 -13.14 17.93 -13.75
C LYS A 169 -11.64 18.06 -14.00
N MET A 170 -10.94 16.94 -14.13
CA MET A 170 -9.50 16.94 -14.44
C MET A 170 -9.20 17.48 -15.83
N GLN A 171 -10.01 17.12 -16.84
CA GLN A 171 -9.91 17.65 -18.19
C GLN A 171 -10.16 19.17 -18.22
N ASP A 172 -11.23 19.64 -17.57
CA ASP A 172 -11.55 21.08 -17.43
C ASP A 172 -10.41 21.86 -16.74
N TYR A 173 -9.75 21.22 -15.75
CA TYR A 173 -8.59 21.82 -15.07
C TYR A 173 -7.39 21.92 -15.99
N GLN A 174 -7.06 20.87 -16.74
CA GLN A 174 -5.94 20.87 -17.68
C GLN A 174 -6.13 21.88 -18.82
N GLU A 175 -7.37 22.05 -19.30
CA GLU A 175 -7.67 23.04 -20.34
C GLU A 175 -7.49 24.49 -19.85
N LYS A 176 -7.73 24.75 -18.57
CA LYS A 176 -7.53 26.08 -17.95
C LYS A 176 -6.06 26.41 -17.67
N GLN A 177 -5.17 25.42 -17.72
CA GLN A 177 -3.73 25.61 -17.51
C GLN A 177 -2.97 25.86 -18.82
N LYS A 178 -3.61 25.63 -19.96
CA LYS A 178 -3.11 25.94 -21.32
C LYS A 178 -3.43 27.38 -21.73
#